data_fc3f2ec9ba899a22450badfb81139aed
#
_entry.id   fc3f2ec9ba899a22450badfb81139aed
#
_cell.length_a   1.000
_cell.length_b   1.000
_cell.length_c   1.000
_cell.angle_alpha   90.00
_cell.angle_beta   90.00
_cell.angle_gamma   90.00
#
_symmetry.space_group_name_H-M   'P 1'
#
loop_
_entity.id
_entity.type
_entity.pdbx_description
1 polymer ?
#
loop_
_entity_poly.entity_id
_entity_poly.type
_entity_poly.pdbx_seq_one_letter_code
_entity_poly.pdbx_strand_id
1 'polypeptide(L)'
;WLDSAIELIKPGVSTDRVASVWPKAEDFGFPSEMDAFGLQFGHGLGVALHERPIISRLVSLENPMEIKTGMVFALETFCPAKDGMSAARIEEEVVVTDSGSKVITLFPAQELPIANRY
;
A
#
# COMPACT_ATOMS: atom_id res chain seq x y z
N TRP A 1 5.30 -2.14 -8.30
CA TRP A 1 4.72 -0.99 -7.55
C TRP A 1 4.88 -1.13 -6.05
N LEU A 2 4.61 -2.33 -5.49
CA LEU A 2 4.78 -2.59 -4.05
C LEU A 2 6.24 -2.38 -3.63
N ASP A 3 7.19 -2.96 -4.34
CA ASP A 3 8.62 -2.82 -4.07
C ASP A 3 9.06 -1.34 -4.14
N SER A 4 8.61 -0.62 -5.18
CA SER A 4 8.90 0.82 -5.31
C SER A 4 8.32 1.66 -4.18
N ALA A 5 7.14 1.28 -3.66
CA ALA A 5 6.54 1.94 -2.51
C ALA A 5 7.32 1.65 -1.23
N ILE A 6 7.73 0.39 -1.00
CA ILE A 6 8.54 -0.02 0.15
C ILE A 6 9.86 0.77 0.19
N GLU A 7 10.51 0.98 -0.95
CA GLU A 7 11.76 1.77 -1.05
C GLU A 7 11.57 3.23 -0.62
N LEU A 8 10.37 3.78 -0.75
CA LEU A 8 10.04 5.14 -0.30
C LEU A 8 9.64 5.21 1.17
N ILE A 9 9.35 4.10 1.83
CA ILE A 9 9.01 4.08 3.26
C ILE A 9 10.28 4.28 4.08
N LYS A 10 10.57 5.54 4.41
CA LYS A 10 11.72 5.93 5.25
C LYS A 10 11.47 7.25 5.94
N PRO A 11 12.18 7.55 7.04
CA PRO A 11 12.00 8.81 7.77
C PRO A 11 12.18 10.03 6.88
N GLY A 12 11.31 11.04 7.06
CA GLY A 12 11.34 12.30 6.33
C GLY A 12 10.65 12.27 4.96
N VAL A 13 10.26 11.10 4.46
CA VAL A 13 9.44 11.02 3.25
C VAL A 13 7.98 11.29 3.60
N SER A 14 7.25 11.90 2.69
CA SER A 14 5.84 12.23 2.87
C SER A 14 4.92 11.19 2.19
N THR A 15 3.77 10.95 2.77
CA THR A 15 2.80 9.94 2.31
C THR A 15 2.27 10.19 0.89
N ASP A 16 2.22 11.45 0.43
CA ASP A 16 1.84 11.80 -0.95
C ASP A 16 2.84 11.25 -1.98
N ARG A 17 4.13 11.26 -1.64
CA ARG A 17 5.17 10.69 -2.50
C ARG A 17 5.01 9.19 -2.63
N VAL A 18 4.69 8.51 -1.54
CA VAL A 18 4.44 7.07 -1.56
C VAL A 18 3.17 6.76 -2.36
N ALA A 19 2.07 7.49 -2.11
CA ALA A 19 0.81 7.31 -2.83
C ALA A 19 0.94 7.53 -4.35
N SER A 20 1.90 8.36 -4.78
CA SER A 20 2.12 8.67 -6.20
C SER A 20 2.80 7.54 -6.99
N VAL A 21 3.32 6.51 -6.32
CA VAL A 21 3.95 5.35 -6.98
C VAL A 21 2.93 4.50 -7.72
N TRP A 22 1.76 4.32 -7.14
CA TRP A 22 0.71 3.49 -7.75
C TRP A 22 0.08 4.15 -8.96
N PRO A 23 -0.41 3.35 -9.92
CA PRO A 23 -1.15 3.86 -11.07
C PRO A 23 -2.38 4.65 -10.62
N LYS A 24 -2.87 5.49 -11.50
CA LYS A 24 -4.14 6.21 -11.29
C LYS A 24 -5.32 5.27 -11.47
N ALA A 25 -6.46 5.64 -10.91
CA ALA A 25 -7.71 4.89 -11.06
C ALA A 25 -8.09 4.69 -12.54
N GLU A 26 -7.84 5.70 -13.37
CA GLU A 26 -8.12 5.67 -14.81
C GLU A 26 -7.28 4.60 -15.54
N ASP A 27 -6.06 4.32 -15.09
CA ASP A 27 -5.20 3.26 -15.64
C ASP A 27 -5.79 1.86 -15.43
N PHE A 28 -6.68 1.73 -14.44
CA PHE A 28 -7.45 0.52 -14.13
C PHE A 28 -8.86 0.54 -14.75
N GLY A 29 -9.21 1.59 -15.50
CA GLY A 29 -10.51 1.72 -16.15
C GLY A 29 -11.61 2.33 -15.28
N PHE A 30 -11.28 2.88 -14.11
CA PHE A 30 -12.22 3.63 -13.30
C PHE A 30 -12.27 5.11 -13.72
N PRO A 31 -13.43 5.78 -13.68
CA PRO A 31 -13.54 7.18 -14.09
C PRO A 31 -12.90 8.17 -13.10
N SER A 32 -12.71 7.78 -11.85
CA SER A 32 -12.06 8.60 -10.83
C SER A 32 -11.50 7.76 -9.66
N GLU A 33 -10.65 8.36 -8.84
CA GLU A 33 -10.15 7.70 -7.62
C GLU A 33 -11.28 7.35 -6.64
N MET A 34 -12.37 8.14 -6.59
CA MET A 34 -13.55 7.82 -5.77
C MET A 34 -14.30 6.60 -6.28
N ASP A 35 -14.41 6.42 -7.59
CA ASP A 35 -15.07 5.25 -8.19
C ASP A 35 -14.27 3.97 -7.97
N ALA A 36 -12.96 4.10 -7.79
CA ALA A 36 -12.08 3.01 -7.39
C ALA A 36 -12.07 2.77 -5.87
N PHE A 37 -13.11 3.17 -5.13
CA PHE A 37 -13.23 3.08 -3.68
C PHE A 37 -12.12 3.83 -2.93
N GLY A 38 -11.60 4.91 -3.54
CA GLY A 38 -10.52 5.68 -2.96
C GLY A 38 -9.27 4.84 -2.75
N LEU A 39 -8.89 4.04 -3.74
CA LEU A 39 -7.78 3.07 -3.67
C LEU A 39 -6.79 3.42 -2.57
N GLN A 40 -6.94 2.74 -1.45
CA GLN A 40 -6.03 2.84 -0.33
C GLN A 40 -4.85 1.91 -0.62
N PHE A 41 -3.68 2.48 -0.72
CA PHE A 41 -2.45 1.75 -1.02
C PHE A 41 -1.66 1.39 0.23
N GLY A 42 -2.09 1.90 1.36
CA GLY A 42 -1.51 1.55 2.65
C GLY A 42 -2.13 2.36 3.79
N HIS A 43 -1.85 1.92 4.98
CA HIS A 43 -2.30 2.54 6.21
C HIS A 43 -1.35 2.24 7.36
N GLY A 44 -1.38 3.08 8.37
CA GLY A 44 -0.74 2.77 9.64
C GLY A 44 -1.36 1.53 10.28
N LEU A 45 -0.56 0.81 11.01
CA LEU A 45 -0.94 -0.39 11.76
C LEU A 45 -0.40 -0.29 13.19
N GLY A 46 -1.24 -0.57 14.17
CA GLY A 46 -0.86 -0.48 15.58
C GLY A 46 -1.91 -1.09 16.49
N VAL A 47 -2.58 -0.28 17.29
CA VAL A 47 -3.69 -0.73 18.14
C VAL A 47 -4.89 -1.10 17.30
N ALA A 48 -5.20 -0.30 16.27
CA ALA A 48 -6.23 -0.62 15.30
C ALA A 48 -5.64 -1.21 14.02
N LEU A 49 -6.45 -1.99 13.30
CA LEU A 49 -6.09 -2.54 12.01
C LEU A 49 -5.79 -1.43 10.99
N HIS A 50 -6.58 -0.36 10.99
CA HIS A 50 -6.38 0.80 10.14
C HIS A 50 -6.17 2.04 11.00
N GLU A 51 -4.97 2.60 10.93
CA GLU A 51 -4.58 3.82 11.62
C GLU A 51 -3.98 4.83 10.65
N ARG A 52 -3.86 6.09 11.08
CA ARG A 52 -3.06 7.07 10.35
C ARG A 52 -1.57 6.79 10.54
N PRO A 53 -0.73 7.14 9.52
CA PRO A 53 -1.09 7.78 8.26
C PRO A 53 -1.81 6.84 7.27
N ILE A 54 -2.72 7.39 6.50
CA ILE A 54 -3.31 6.70 5.35
C ILE A 54 -2.49 7.05 4.10
N ILE A 55 -2.20 6.06 3.28
CA ILE A 55 -1.52 6.22 1.99
C ILE A 55 -2.53 5.97 0.88
N SER A 56 -3.08 7.04 0.34
CA SER A 56 -4.01 7.04 -0.80
C SER A 56 -3.94 8.38 -1.51
N ARG A 57 -4.34 8.43 -2.79
CA ARG A 57 -4.37 9.72 -3.52
C ARG A 57 -5.42 10.66 -2.96
N LEU A 58 -6.56 10.15 -2.49
CA LEU A 58 -7.63 10.98 -1.94
C LEU A 58 -7.27 11.66 -0.62
N VAL A 59 -6.36 11.06 0.15
CA VAL A 59 -6.00 11.58 1.48
C VAL A 59 -4.63 12.23 1.47
N SER A 60 -3.63 11.53 0.93
CA SER A 60 -2.23 11.93 1.08
C SER A 60 -1.87 13.14 0.23
N LEU A 61 -2.50 13.35 -0.92
CA LEU A 61 -2.21 14.51 -1.78
C LEU A 61 -2.70 15.81 -1.15
N GLU A 62 -3.83 15.79 -0.45
CA GLU A 62 -4.38 16.98 0.21
C GLU A 62 -3.85 17.18 1.62
N ASN A 63 -3.58 16.07 2.32
CA ASN A 63 -3.15 16.05 3.72
C ASN A 63 -1.92 15.15 3.89
N PRO A 64 -0.78 15.52 3.31
CA PRO A 64 0.43 14.72 3.41
C PRO A 64 0.93 14.64 4.85
N MET A 65 1.42 13.47 5.24
CA MET A 65 2.01 13.24 6.57
C MET A 65 3.44 12.75 6.42
N GLU A 66 4.33 13.24 7.26
CA GLU A 66 5.71 12.79 7.33
C GLU A 66 5.81 11.39 7.94
N ILE A 67 6.53 10.51 7.27
CA ILE A 67 6.86 9.17 7.77
C ILE A 67 7.99 9.29 8.79
N LYS A 68 7.83 8.63 9.94
CA LYS A 68 8.79 8.68 11.06
C LYS A 68 9.22 7.29 11.46
N THR A 69 10.45 7.19 11.98
CA THR A 69 10.98 5.97 12.60
C THR A 69 10.00 5.39 13.61
N GLY A 70 9.85 4.08 13.60
CA GLY A 70 8.96 3.33 14.48
C GLY A 70 7.51 3.20 13.99
N MET A 71 7.11 3.92 12.93
CA MET A 71 5.81 3.68 12.31
C MET A 71 5.78 2.29 11.66
N VAL A 72 4.61 1.67 11.68
CA VAL A 72 4.34 0.41 10.98
C VAL A 72 3.24 0.68 9.96
N PHE A 73 3.43 0.16 8.75
CA PHE A 73 2.47 0.27 7.66
C PHE A 73 2.13 -1.09 7.10
N ALA A 74 0.88 -1.28 6.75
CA ALA A 74 0.45 -2.23 5.73
C ALA A 74 0.50 -1.51 4.38
N LEU A 75 1.21 -2.07 3.40
CA LEU A 75 1.28 -1.57 2.02
C LEU A 75 0.60 -2.58 1.12
N GLU A 76 -0.37 -2.12 0.36
CA GLU A 76 -1.26 -2.97 -0.42
C GLU A 76 -1.21 -2.61 -1.90
N THR A 77 -1.36 -3.61 -2.76
CA THR A 77 -1.59 -3.39 -4.19
C THR A 77 -3.02 -3.76 -4.55
N PHE A 78 -3.47 -3.24 -5.66
CA PHE A 78 -4.74 -3.63 -6.26
C PHE A 78 -4.55 -3.75 -7.77
N CYS A 79 -4.88 -4.91 -8.33
CA CYS A 79 -4.84 -5.16 -9.75
C CYS A 79 -6.15 -5.82 -10.17
N PRO A 80 -7.08 -5.07 -10.79
CA PRO A 80 -8.34 -5.62 -11.24
C PRO A 80 -8.12 -6.55 -12.45
N ALA A 81 -8.87 -7.64 -12.49
CA ALA A 81 -8.88 -8.53 -13.64
C ALA A 81 -9.79 -7.97 -14.75
N LYS A 82 -9.59 -8.49 -15.96
CA LYS A 82 -10.37 -8.06 -17.13
C LYS A 82 -11.84 -8.50 -17.11
N ASP A 83 -12.20 -9.39 -16.18
CA ASP A 83 -13.57 -9.88 -16.01
C ASP A 83 -14.51 -8.84 -15.36
N GLY A 84 -13.96 -7.75 -14.81
CA GLY A 84 -14.71 -6.69 -14.14
C GLY A 84 -15.26 -7.07 -12.76
N MET A 85 -14.92 -8.25 -12.22
CA MET A 85 -15.46 -8.77 -10.96
C MET A 85 -14.40 -9.20 -9.97
N SER A 86 -13.24 -9.63 -10.43
CA SER A 86 -12.15 -10.11 -9.60
C SER A 86 -10.95 -9.17 -9.59
N ALA A 87 -10.14 -9.25 -8.55
CA ALA A 87 -8.90 -8.50 -8.41
C ALA A 87 -7.88 -9.30 -7.61
N ALA A 88 -6.61 -9.02 -7.87
CA ALA A 88 -5.52 -9.49 -7.03
C ALA A 88 -5.04 -8.37 -6.10
N ARG A 89 -4.76 -8.72 -4.85
CA ARG A 89 -4.14 -7.83 -3.88
C ARG A 89 -2.96 -8.55 -3.23
N ILE A 90 -1.84 -7.88 -3.18
CA ILE A 90 -0.63 -8.31 -2.47
C ILE A 90 -0.35 -7.26 -1.41
N GLU A 91 -0.05 -7.70 -0.21
CA GLU A 91 0.15 -6.84 0.95
C GLU A 91 1.43 -7.22 1.68
N GLU A 92 2.18 -6.21 2.11
CA GLU A 92 3.35 -6.35 2.97
C GLU A 92 3.25 -5.42 4.18
N GLU A 93 3.55 -5.95 5.34
CA GLU A 93 3.75 -5.14 6.54
C GLU A 93 5.20 -4.69 6.63
N VAL A 94 5.40 -3.40 6.88
CA VAL A 94 6.73 -2.80 6.96
C VAL A 94 6.87 -1.95 8.22
N VAL A 95 8.01 -2.06 8.90
CA VAL A 95 8.38 -1.18 10.00
C VAL A 95 9.40 -0.16 9.52
N VAL A 96 9.19 1.12 9.85
CA VAL A 96 10.12 2.20 9.52
C VAL A 96 11.30 2.17 10.49
N THR A 97 12.50 2.03 9.94
CA THR A 97 13.78 2.06 10.68
C THR A 97 14.41 3.45 10.60
N ASP A 98 15.55 3.67 11.23
CA ASP A 98 16.26 4.96 11.19
C ASP A 98 16.76 5.35 9.80
N SER A 99 16.93 4.38 8.90
CA SER A 99 17.52 4.63 7.56
C SER A 99 16.65 4.15 6.39
N GLY A 100 15.49 3.56 6.66
CA GLY A 100 14.62 3.00 5.61
C GLY A 100 13.45 2.26 6.21
N SER A 101 13.11 1.10 5.63
CA SER A 101 12.10 0.21 6.17
C SER A 101 12.55 -1.24 6.13
N LYS A 102 11.86 -2.07 6.90
CA LYS A 102 12.04 -3.53 6.93
C LYS A 102 10.69 -4.20 6.79
N VAL A 103 10.56 -5.08 5.80
CA VAL A 103 9.41 -5.98 5.67
C VAL A 103 9.42 -6.97 6.83
N ILE A 104 8.28 -7.11 7.49
CA ILE A 104 8.08 -8.02 8.62
C ILE A 104 7.10 -9.15 8.32
N THR A 105 6.38 -9.09 7.20
CA THR A 105 5.55 -10.18 6.69
C THR A 105 6.42 -11.40 6.42
N LEU A 106 5.99 -12.56 6.90
CA LEU A 106 6.70 -13.83 6.69
C LEU A 106 6.08 -14.68 5.59
N PHE A 107 4.85 -14.35 5.16
CA PHE A 107 4.20 -15.05 4.06
C PHE A 107 4.78 -14.58 2.72
N PRO A 108 5.20 -15.49 1.83
CA PRO A 108 5.86 -15.09 0.59
C PRO A 108 4.88 -14.40 -0.37
N ALA A 109 5.19 -13.17 -0.77
CA ALA A 109 4.42 -12.41 -1.76
C ALA A 109 4.74 -12.82 -3.21
N GLN A 110 5.91 -13.42 -3.44
CA GLN A 110 6.41 -13.80 -4.77
C GLN A 110 5.87 -15.16 -5.26
N GLU A 111 5.19 -15.89 -4.40
CA GLU A 111 4.69 -17.23 -4.69
C GLU A 111 3.18 -17.30 -4.46
N LEU A 112 2.53 -18.25 -5.15
CA LEU A 112 1.15 -18.65 -4.85
C LEU A 112 1.18 -20.02 -4.16
N PRO A 113 1.32 -20.07 -2.82
CA PRO A 113 1.38 -21.34 -2.09
C PRO A 113 0.09 -22.13 -2.27
N ILE A 114 0.23 -23.41 -2.59
CA ILE A 114 -0.90 -24.34 -2.65
C ILE A 114 -1.05 -24.98 -1.28
N ALA A 115 -2.08 -24.59 -0.55
CA ALA A 115 -2.33 -25.05 0.82
C ALA A 115 -2.71 -26.55 0.89
N ASN A 116 -3.44 -27.03 -0.09
CA ASN A 116 -3.86 -28.44 -0.18
C ASN A 116 -3.67 -28.97 -1.61
N ARG A 117 -2.83 -29.98 -1.76
CA ARG A 117 -2.83 -30.83 -2.95
C ARG A 117 -3.62 -32.10 -2.58
N TYR A 118 -4.82 -32.21 -3.11
CA TYR A 118 -5.58 -33.45 -3.08
C TYR A 118 -5.20 -34.30 -4.29
#